data_afd795c9fd835fe15b8b0c3d9a0b6475
#
_entry.id   afd795c9fd835fe15b8b0c3d9a0b6475
#
_cell.length_a   1.000
_cell.length_b   1.000
_cell.length_c   1.000
_cell.angle_alpha   90.00
_cell.angle_beta   90.00
_cell.angle_gamma   90.00
#
_symmetry.space_group_name_H-M   'P 1'
#
loop_
_entity.id
_entity.type
_entity.pdbx_description
1 polymer ?
#
loop_
_entity_poly.entity_id
_entity_poly.type
_entity_poly.pdbx_seq_one_letter_code
_entity_poly.pdbx_strand_id
1 'polypeptide(L)'
;DPHGSSDLRAFVEKPCVDLAAQMLAAENFLWNAGIFLFRAQDMIDAFNAVAVKSLDLVKQSVNDASIDLGFFRLAPEPWSMLENISIDYAILEKVQNLVAVPYTSKWSDLGGWEAVWAESNPDSSGNVLSEAAHAIDCSDSLLRSESNNQQLVGMGLDNILVIAMHDAVLVAHKDRAQDVKKSVELLKAKHIDQAEFLAKDHRPWGWFESLVLDNLFQ
;
A
#
# COMPACT_ATOMS: atom_id res chain seq x y z
N ASP A 1 14.08 29.97 1.85
CA ASP A 1 14.92 28.93 1.29
C ASP A 1 14.86 28.98 -0.25
N PRO A 2 16.00 28.93 -0.96
CA PRO A 2 16.04 28.96 -2.42
C PRO A 2 15.32 27.77 -3.08
N HIS A 3 14.95 26.73 -2.33
CA HIS A 3 14.23 25.56 -2.82
C HIS A 3 12.76 25.53 -2.41
N GLY A 4 12.23 26.60 -1.79
CA GLY A 4 10.84 26.70 -1.41
C GLY A 4 10.43 25.83 -0.21
N SER A 5 11.40 25.32 0.56
CA SER A 5 11.10 24.55 1.77
C SER A 5 10.61 25.45 2.92
N SER A 6 9.78 24.90 3.78
CA SER A 6 9.22 25.59 4.94
C SER A 6 9.27 24.70 6.17
N ASP A 7 9.61 25.29 7.33
CA ASP A 7 9.53 24.57 8.60
C ASP A 7 8.11 24.11 8.86
N LEU A 8 7.95 22.85 9.21
CA LEU A 8 6.66 22.26 9.53
C LEU A 8 6.32 22.51 11.00
N ARG A 9 5.15 23.09 11.27
CA ARG A 9 4.70 23.38 12.66
C ARG A 9 4.06 22.17 13.32
N ALA A 10 3.38 21.35 12.53
CA ALA A 10 2.72 20.14 13.00
C ALA A 10 2.56 19.16 11.85
N PHE A 11 2.66 17.89 12.16
CA PHE A 11 2.30 16.77 11.29
C PHE A 11 1.07 16.09 11.90
N VAL A 12 0.02 15.87 11.13
CA VAL A 12 -1.25 15.29 11.61
C VAL A 12 -1.65 14.17 10.64
N GLU A 13 -1.69 12.94 11.13
CA GLU A 13 -2.08 11.79 10.35
C GLU A 13 -3.56 11.47 10.56
N LYS A 14 -4.30 11.30 9.47
CA LYS A 14 -5.72 10.91 9.46
C LYS A 14 -6.60 11.70 10.43
N PRO A 15 -6.67 13.05 10.30
CA PRO A 15 -7.57 13.85 11.14
C PRO A 15 -9.01 13.40 10.95
N CYS A 16 -9.87 13.63 11.97
CA CYS A 16 -11.30 13.43 11.78
C CYS A 16 -11.86 14.38 10.72
N VAL A 17 -13.02 14.05 10.14
CA VAL A 17 -13.61 14.77 9.00
C VAL A 17 -13.77 16.27 9.28
N ASP A 18 -14.22 16.63 10.47
CA ASP A 18 -14.43 18.03 10.87
C ASP A 18 -13.11 18.80 10.94
N LEU A 19 -12.07 18.18 11.49
CA LEU A 19 -10.73 18.77 11.54
C LEU A 19 -10.13 18.90 10.14
N ALA A 20 -10.26 17.88 9.30
CA ALA A 20 -9.82 17.93 7.91
C ALA A 20 -10.48 19.07 7.13
N ALA A 21 -11.79 19.29 7.31
CA ALA A 21 -12.50 20.40 6.70
C ALA A 21 -11.98 21.77 7.17
N GLN A 22 -11.68 21.90 8.47
CA GLN A 22 -11.09 23.13 9.03
C GLN A 22 -9.68 23.37 8.48
N MET A 23 -8.85 22.31 8.37
CA MET A 23 -7.51 22.39 7.80
C MET A 23 -7.54 22.85 6.34
N LEU A 24 -8.47 22.31 5.55
CA LEU A 24 -8.69 22.75 4.17
C LEU A 24 -9.08 24.22 4.06
N ALA A 25 -9.99 24.67 4.91
CA ALA A 25 -10.46 26.06 4.94
C ALA A 25 -9.37 27.06 5.40
N ALA A 26 -8.38 26.60 6.16
CA ALA A 26 -7.32 27.45 6.69
C ALA A 26 -6.19 27.77 5.68
N GLU A 27 -6.14 27.08 4.54
CA GLU A 27 -5.19 27.29 3.42
C GLU A 27 -3.69 27.28 3.81
N ASN A 28 -3.36 26.90 5.04
CA ASN A 28 -1.98 26.82 5.54
C ASN A 28 -1.51 25.39 5.85
N PHE A 29 -2.24 24.40 5.36
CA PHE A 29 -1.91 22.99 5.43
C PHE A 29 -1.55 22.45 4.05
N LEU A 30 -0.71 21.43 4.03
CA LEU A 30 -0.32 20.70 2.83
C LEU A 30 -0.73 19.24 2.98
N TRP A 31 -1.15 18.62 1.90
CA TRP A 31 -1.33 17.17 1.84
C TRP A 31 0.02 16.47 1.89
N ASN A 32 0.13 15.46 2.73
CA ASN A 32 1.32 14.61 2.78
C ASN A 32 1.29 13.60 1.63
N ALA A 33 2.34 13.61 0.80
CA ALA A 33 2.52 12.64 -0.28
C ALA A 33 3.10 11.30 0.21
N GLY A 34 3.43 11.17 1.49
CA GLY A 34 4.07 9.98 2.05
C GLY A 34 5.52 9.78 1.57
N ILE A 35 6.15 10.83 1.03
CA ILE A 35 7.52 10.78 0.55
C ILE A 35 8.41 11.53 1.53
N PHE A 36 9.35 10.82 2.14
CA PHE A 36 10.26 11.37 3.16
C PHE A 36 11.72 11.21 2.72
N LEU A 37 12.50 12.28 2.89
CA LEU A 37 13.94 12.27 2.68
C LEU A 37 14.65 12.66 3.98
N PHE A 38 15.55 11.81 4.45
CA PHE A 38 16.30 12.02 5.69
C PHE A 38 17.67 11.33 5.64
N ARG A 39 18.59 11.77 6.46
CA ARG A 39 19.81 11.03 6.73
C ARG A 39 19.50 9.91 7.74
N ALA A 40 20.07 8.71 7.54
CA ALA A 40 19.84 7.58 8.42
C ALA A 40 20.10 7.92 9.91
N GLN A 41 21.13 8.71 10.19
CA GLN A 41 21.44 9.12 11.56
C GLN A 41 20.34 9.99 12.17
N ASP A 42 19.79 10.95 11.43
CA ASP A 42 18.71 11.82 11.93
C ASP A 42 17.47 11.00 12.31
N MET A 43 17.16 9.96 11.53
CA MET A 43 16.05 9.05 11.84
C MET A 43 16.35 8.21 13.10
N ILE A 44 17.58 7.69 13.24
CA ILE A 44 18.00 6.96 14.45
C ILE A 44 17.91 7.87 15.68
N ASP A 45 18.35 9.12 15.57
CA ASP A 45 18.28 10.10 16.66
C ASP A 45 16.82 10.43 17.03
N ALA A 46 15.93 10.55 16.04
CA ALA A 46 14.50 10.73 16.26
C ALA A 46 13.89 9.53 17.01
N PHE A 47 14.18 8.30 16.58
CA PHE A 47 13.74 7.10 17.29
C PHE A 47 14.26 7.05 18.72
N ASN A 48 15.54 7.42 18.92
CA ASN A 48 16.13 7.47 20.26
C ASN A 48 15.47 8.52 21.16
N ALA A 49 14.97 9.60 20.58
CA ALA A 49 14.30 10.66 21.35
C ALA A 49 12.86 10.31 21.73
N VAL A 50 12.08 9.69 20.84
CA VAL A 50 10.62 9.54 21.03
C VAL A 50 10.11 8.10 20.99
N ALA A 51 10.92 7.12 20.58
CA ALA A 51 10.54 5.71 20.43
C ALA A 51 11.68 4.75 20.78
N VAL A 52 12.41 5.01 21.87
CA VAL A 52 13.61 4.27 22.27
C VAL A 52 13.41 2.76 22.37
N LYS A 53 12.27 2.31 22.90
CA LYS A 53 11.94 0.88 23.03
C LYS A 53 11.92 0.19 21.64
N SER A 54 11.30 0.83 20.64
CA SER A 54 11.28 0.30 19.28
C SER A 54 12.67 0.27 18.67
N LEU A 55 13.48 1.31 18.90
CA LEU A 55 14.86 1.37 18.43
C LEU A 55 15.71 0.24 19.02
N ASP A 56 15.58 -0.04 20.31
CA ASP A 56 16.34 -1.09 20.98
C ASP A 56 15.97 -2.49 20.47
N LEU A 57 14.69 -2.76 20.29
CA LEU A 57 14.20 -4.02 19.71
C LEU A 57 14.68 -4.21 18.26
N VAL A 58 14.66 -3.13 17.44
CA VAL A 58 15.20 -3.19 16.07
C VAL A 58 16.71 -3.43 16.09
N LYS A 59 17.46 -2.72 16.92
CA LYS A 59 18.91 -2.96 17.08
C LYS A 59 19.22 -4.41 17.49
N GLN A 60 18.47 -4.94 18.43
CA GLN A 60 18.64 -6.34 18.85
C GLN A 60 18.32 -7.28 17.69
N SER A 61 17.21 -7.07 16.98
CA SER A 61 16.83 -7.90 15.84
C SER A 61 17.88 -7.89 14.72
N VAL A 62 18.54 -6.74 14.51
CA VAL A 62 19.64 -6.58 13.54
C VAL A 62 20.92 -7.26 14.04
N ASN A 63 21.29 -7.09 15.31
CA ASN A 63 22.51 -7.66 15.88
C ASN A 63 22.47 -9.19 15.92
N ASP A 64 21.29 -9.76 16.20
CA ASP A 64 21.06 -11.20 16.28
C ASP A 64 20.62 -11.79 14.93
N ALA A 65 20.71 -11.02 13.85
CA ALA A 65 20.36 -11.45 12.51
C ALA A 65 21.28 -12.54 11.98
N SER A 66 20.77 -13.38 11.10
CA SER A 66 21.52 -14.44 10.41
C SER A 66 21.58 -14.19 8.91
N ILE A 67 22.65 -14.67 8.27
CA ILE A 67 22.76 -14.69 6.81
C ILE A 67 22.35 -16.07 6.32
N ASP A 68 21.31 -16.12 5.48
CA ASP A 68 20.80 -17.34 4.88
C ASP A 68 20.76 -17.18 3.36
N LEU A 69 21.61 -17.89 2.66
CA LEU A 69 21.71 -17.90 1.19
C LEU A 69 21.74 -16.48 0.54
N GLY A 70 22.38 -15.52 1.20
CA GLY A 70 22.46 -14.14 0.76
C GLY A 70 21.38 -13.22 1.27
N PHE A 71 20.37 -13.72 2.00
CA PHE A 71 19.42 -12.89 2.75
C PHE A 71 19.96 -12.54 4.12
N PHE A 72 19.76 -11.30 4.52
CA PHE A 72 19.96 -10.83 5.87
C PHE A 72 18.62 -11.00 6.64
N ARG A 73 18.52 -12.07 7.44
CA ARG A 73 17.30 -12.39 8.18
C ARG A 73 17.36 -11.79 9.57
N LEU A 74 16.47 -10.86 9.83
CA LEU A 74 16.32 -10.28 11.17
C LEU A 74 15.91 -11.36 12.19
N ALA A 75 16.38 -11.24 13.44
CA ALA A 75 15.95 -12.14 14.50
C ALA A 75 14.44 -11.96 14.77
N PRO A 76 13.64 -13.02 14.70
CA PRO A 76 12.17 -12.90 14.76
C PRO A 76 11.65 -12.53 16.16
N GLU A 77 12.31 -12.96 17.23
CA GLU A 77 11.83 -12.73 18.59
C GLU A 77 11.78 -11.23 18.97
N PRO A 78 12.89 -10.45 18.87
CA PRO A 78 12.82 -9.02 19.12
C PRO A 78 11.88 -8.29 18.16
N TRP A 79 11.84 -8.72 16.90
CA TRP A 79 10.96 -8.14 15.89
C TRP A 79 9.48 -8.31 16.22
N SER A 80 9.08 -9.48 16.73
CA SER A 80 7.69 -9.77 17.11
C SER A 80 7.19 -8.97 18.31
N MET A 81 8.11 -8.41 19.12
CA MET A 81 7.78 -7.56 20.26
C MET A 81 7.56 -6.09 19.90
N LEU A 82 7.79 -5.71 18.63
CA LEU A 82 7.53 -4.35 18.16
C LEU A 82 6.03 -4.05 18.19
N GLU A 83 5.70 -2.83 18.59
CA GLU A 83 4.35 -2.30 18.44
C GLU A 83 4.04 -2.11 16.95
N ASN A 84 2.84 -2.53 16.53
CA ASN A 84 2.36 -2.29 15.16
C ASN A 84 1.85 -0.85 15.03
N ILE A 85 2.75 0.09 14.81
CA ILE A 85 2.49 1.52 14.70
C ILE A 85 3.18 2.08 13.45
N SER A 86 2.52 2.99 12.72
CA SER A 86 3.16 3.65 11.59
C SER A 86 4.24 4.64 12.06
N ILE A 87 5.20 4.93 11.18
CA ILE A 87 6.24 5.94 11.43
C ILE A 87 5.64 7.34 11.65
N ASP A 88 4.49 7.61 11.05
CA ASP A 88 3.78 8.87 11.22
C ASP A 88 3.43 9.11 12.69
N TYR A 89 2.77 8.15 13.33
CA TYR A 89 2.42 8.21 14.75
C TYR A 89 3.60 7.97 15.69
N ALA A 90 4.53 7.09 15.30
CA ALA A 90 5.66 6.79 16.16
C ALA A 90 6.65 7.95 16.27
N ILE A 91 6.90 8.66 15.18
CA ILE A 91 7.97 9.64 15.03
C ILE A 91 7.45 11.00 14.54
N LEU A 92 6.82 11.06 13.35
CA LEU A 92 6.61 12.31 12.63
C LEU A 92 5.67 13.29 13.35
N GLU A 93 4.67 12.81 14.06
CA GLU A 93 3.81 13.64 14.90
C GLU A 93 4.49 14.16 16.17
N LYS A 94 5.63 13.57 16.57
CA LYS A 94 6.30 13.86 17.85
C LYS A 94 7.56 14.73 17.71
N VAL A 95 8.19 14.72 16.54
CA VAL A 95 9.40 15.50 16.29
C VAL A 95 9.06 16.89 15.76
N GLN A 96 9.96 17.88 16.01
CA GLN A 96 9.71 19.29 15.66
C GLN A 96 10.65 19.81 14.58
N ASN A 97 11.54 18.97 14.06
CA ASN A 97 12.56 19.35 13.07
C ASN A 97 12.20 18.91 11.64
N LEU A 98 10.92 18.84 11.34
CA LEU A 98 10.43 18.50 10.01
C LEU A 98 10.38 19.74 9.11
N VAL A 99 10.66 19.52 7.83
CA VAL A 99 10.58 20.53 6.78
C VAL A 99 9.66 20.01 5.68
N ALA A 100 8.75 20.86 5.22
CA ALA A 100 7.90 20.57 4.06
C ALA A 100 8.52 21.14 2.79
N VAL A 101 8.57 20.35 1.74
CA VAL A 101 8.94 20.77 0.39
C VAL A 101 7.69 20.64 -0.49
N PRO A 102 7.12 21.76 -0.98
CA PRO A 102 5.95 21.71 -1.85
C PRO A 102 6.26 20.97 -3.15
N TYR A 103 5.37 20.08 -3.53
CA TYR A 103 5.41 19.35 -4.79
C TYR A 103 4.20 19.73 -5.64
N THR A 104 4.44 20.27 -6.82
CA THR A 104 3.40 20.86 -7.69
C THR A 104 3.07 20.03 -8.93
N SER A 105 3.81 18.94 -9.16
CA SER A 105 3.50 18.02 -10.26
C SER A 105 2.37 17.07 -9.89
N LYS A 106 1.78 16.43 -10.90
CA LYS A 106 0.77 15.39 -10.69
C LYS A 106 1.33 14.26 -9.82
N TRP A 107 0.57 13.84 -8.82
CA TRP A 107 0.92 12.76 -7.91
C TRP A 107 -0.33 11.95 -7.57
N SER A 108 -0.19 10.65 -7.46
CA SER A 108 -1.19 9.72 -6.97
C SER A 108 -0.51 8.63 -6.15
N ASP A 109 -1.08 8.26 -5.02
CA ASP A 109 -0.60 7.17 -4.18
C ASP A 109 -0.96 5.78 -4.72
N LEU A 110 -1.78 5.71 -5.77
CA LEU A 110 -2.35 4.47 -6.31
C LEU A 110 -2.94 3.56 -5.21
N GLY A 111 -3.53 4.18 -4.19
CA GLY A 111 -4.01 3.52 -2.98
C GLY A 111 -5.20 2.57 -3.19
N GLY A 112 -5.76 2.51 -4.39
CA GLY A 112 -6.86 1.62 -4.74
C GLY A 112 -7.08 1.48 -6.24
N TRP A 113 -7.92 0.56 -6.64
CA TRP A 113 -8.19 0.27 -8.05
C TRP A 113 -8.87 1.42 -8.80
N GLU A 114 -9.62 2.27 -8.11
CA GLU A 114 -10.15 3.51 -8.67
C GLU A 114 -9.03 4.47 -9.09
N ALA A 115 -8.01 4.63 -8.24
CA ALA A 115 -6.84 5.44 -8.56
C ALA A 115 -6.06 4.85 -9.75
N VAL A 116 -5.92 3.53 -9.82
CA VAL A 116 -5.32 2.84 -10.97
C VAL A 116 -6.10 3.15 -12.25
N TRP A 117 -7.44 3.08 -12.21
CA TRP A 117 -8.28 3.44 -13.35
C TRP A 117 -8.11 4.91 -13.74
N ALA A 118 -8.14 5.83 -12.77
CA ALA A 118 -8.03 7.28 -13.01
C ALA A 118 -6.66 7.70 -13.58
N GLU A 119 -5.58 7.01 -13.19
CA GLU A 119 -4.22 7.28 -13.67
C GLU A 119 -3.86 6.49 -14.96
N SER A 120 -4.73 5.58 -15.39
CA SER A 120 -4.60 4.87 -16.67
C SER A 120 -5.15 5.74 -17.82
N ASN A 121 -4.97 5.26 -19.04
CA ASN A 121 -5.51 5.91 -20.23
C ASN A 121 -6.79 5.18 -20.68
N PRO A 122 -8.00 5.64 -20.29
CA PRO A 122 -9.24 5.00 -20.68
C PRO A 122 -9.47 5.08 -22.20
N ASP A 123 -10.18 4.12 -22.75
CA ASP A 123 -10.69 4.15 -24.12
C ASP A 123 -11.81 5.21 -24.29
N SER A 124 -12.38 5.31 -25.50
CA SER A 124 -13.47 6.28 -25.80
C SER A 124 -14.75 6.03 -24.99
N SER A 125 -14.92 4.87 -24.40
CA SER A 125 -16.05 4.51 -23.53
C SER A 125 -15.68 4.59 -22.03
N GLY A 126 -14.50 5.11 -21.68
CA GLY A 126 -14.04 5.22 -20.31
C GLY A 126 -13.50 3.92 -19.72
N ASN A 127 -13.31 2.86 -20.51
CA ASN A 127 -12.79 1.60 -20.01
C ASN A 127 -11.26 1.56 -19.99
N VAL A 128 -10.72 0.90 -18.98
CA VAL A 128 -9.30 0.55 -18.86
C VAL A 128 -9.17 -0.97 -18.90
N LEU A 129 -8.42 -1.49 -19.88
CA LEU A 129 -8.29 -2.91 -20.14
C LEU A 129 -6.83 -3.34 -20.04
N SER A 130 -6.55 -4.46 -19.36
CA SER A 130 -5.27 -5.16 -19.50
C SER A 130 -5.22 -5.92 -20.83
N GLU A 131 -4.02 -6.38 -21.23
CA GLU A 131 -3.80 -7.07 -22.51
C GLU A 131 -4.72 -8.29 -22.73
N ALA A 132 -4.98 -9.05 -21.67
CA ALA A 132 -5.83 -10.24 -21.70
C ALA A 132 -7.31 -9.95 -21.35
N ALA A 133 -7.73 -8.66 -21.35
CA ALA A 133 -9.09 -8.27 -21.03
C ALA A 133 -9.82 -7.69 -22.26
N HIS A 134 -11.08 -8.03 -22.41
CA HIS A 134 -11.95 -7.61 -23.50
C HIS A 134 -13.26 -7.05 -22.95
N ALA A 135 -13.76 -5.99 -23.55
CA ALA A 135 -15.01 -5.33 -23.18
C ALA A 135 -16.01 -5.37 -24.34
N ILE A 136 -17.26 -5.75 -24.08
CA ILE A 136 -18.38 -5.71 -25.00
C ILE A 136 -19.50 -4.92 -24.33
N ASP A 137 -19.89 -3.80 -24.94
CA ASP A 137 -20.95 -2.92 -24.41
C ASP A 137 -20.67 -2.50 -22.94
N CYS A 138 -19.42 -2.17 -22.62
CA CYS A 138 -18.99 -1.71 -21.30
C CYS A 138 -18.67 -0.22 -21.32
N SER A 139 -18.88 0.45 -20.17
CA SER A 139 -18.51 1.85 -19.93
C SER A 139 -17.87 2.03 -18.56
N ASP A 140 -16.97 3.03 -18.46
CA ASP A 140 -16.34 3.51 -17.23
C ASP A 140 -15.78 2.42 -16.30
N SER A 141 -15.32 1.30 -16.85
CA SER A 141 -14.95 0.10 -16.13
C SER A 141 -13.46 -0.20 -16.22
N LEU A 142 -12.93 -0.89 -15.20
CA LEU A 142 -11.58 -1.45 -15.20
C LEU A 142 -11.68 -2.98 -15.25
N LEU A 143 -11.14 -3.56 -16.33
CA LEU A 143 -11.02 -5.01 -16.47
C LEU A 143 -9.53 -5.38 -16.54
N ARG A 144 -9.04 -6.04 -15.52
CA ARG A 144 -7.63 -6.39 -15.38
C ARG A 144 -7.44 -7.86 -15.08
N SER A 145 -6.73 -8.57 -15.94
CA SER A 145 -6.19 -9.89 -15.68
C SER A 145 -4.70 -9.79 -15.43
N GLU A 146 -4.23 -10.39 -14.34
CA GLU A 146 -2.80 -10.48 -14.01
C GLU A 146 -2.09 -11.66 -14.70
N SER A 147 -2.85 -12.51 -15.40
CA SER A 147 -2.32 -13.63 -16.15
C SER A 147 -2.63 -13.52 -17.64
N ASN A 148 -1.62 -13.55 -18.48
CA ASN A 148 -1.80 -13.57 -19.95
C ASN A 148 -2.46 -14.86 -20.45
N ASN A 149 -2.46 -15.92 -19.65
CA ASN A 149 -3.11 -17.19 -19.98
C ASN A 149 -4.59 -17.23 -19.59
N GLN A 150 -5.07 -16.22 -18.86
CA GLN A 150 -6.46 -16.11 -18.43
C GLN A 150 -7.14 -14.94 -19.18
N GLN A 151 -8.00 -15.27 -20.12
CA GLN A 151 -8.77 -14.27 -20.83
C GLN A 151 -9.93 -13.80 -19.96
N LEU A 152 -10.10 -12.48 -19.84
CA LEU A 152 -11.18 -11.82 -19.11
C LEU A 152 -12.10 -11.14 -20.11
N VAL A 153 -13.37 -11.49 -20.13
CA VAL A 153 -14.37 -10.84 -20.99
C VAL A 153 -15.44 -10.21 -20.11
N GLY A 154 -15.57 -8.89 -20.18
CA GLY A 154 -16.68 -8.15 -19.58
C GLY A 154 -17.75 -7.85 -20.63
N MET A 155 -19.02 -7.98 -20.27
CA MET A 155 -20.14 -7.69 -21.17
C MET A 155 -21.24 -6.91 -20.44
N GLY A 156 -21.62 -5.75 -21.01
CA GLY A 156 -22.70 -4.92 -20.46
C GLY A 156 -22.40 -4.34 -19.08
N LEU A 157 -21.13 -4.09 -18.78
CA LEU A 157 -20.69 -3.55 -17.49
C LEU A 157 -20.65 -2.03 -17.53
N ASP A 158 -21.12 -1.40 -16.45
CA ASP A 158 -21.06 0.03 -16.26
C ASP A 158 -20.52 0.37 -14.88
N ASN A 159 -19.44 1.17 -14.82
CA ASN A 159 -18.80 1.61 -13.58
C ASN A 159 -18.34 0.45 -12.67
N ILE A 160 -17.76 -0.61 -13.26
CA ILE A 160 -17.35 -1.84 -12.56
C ILE A 160 -15.84 -2.02 -12.59
N LEU A 161 -15.31 -2.50 -11.48
CA LEU A 161 -13.94 -3.02 -11.35
C LEU A 161 -13.99 -4.55 -11.42
N VAL A 162 -13.25 -5.16 -12.33
CA VAL A 162 -13.02 -6.60 -12.39
C VAL A 162 -11.52 -6.84 -12.38
N ILE A 163 -11.02 -7.43 -11.30
CA ILE A 163 -9.61 -7.75 -11.12
C ILE A 163 -9.49 -9.27 -10.97
N ALA A 164 -8.94 -9.91 -11.97
CA ALA A 164 -8.72 -11.34 -11.99
C ALA A 164 -7.25 -11.64 -11.68
N MET A 165 -7.00 -12.19 -10.51
CA MET A 165 -5.71 -12.74 -10.10
C MET A 165 -5.67 -14.24 -10.38
N HIS A 166 -4.54 -14.91 -10.13
CA HIS A 166 -4.42 -16.35 -10.33
C HIS A 166 -5.33 -17.18 -9.42
N ASP A 167 -5.58 -16.68 -8.22
CA ASP A 167 -6.22 -17.40 -7.11
C ASP A 167 -7.49 -16.73 -6.59
N ALA A 168 -7.80 -15.52 -7.04
CA ALA A 168 -8.97 -14.76 -6.61
C ALA A 168 -9.47 -13.82 -7.70
N VAL A 169 -10.76 -13.52 -7.68
CA VAL A 169 -11.38 -12.51 -8.56
C VAL A 169 -12.16 -11.53 -7.71
N LEU A 170 -11.87 -10.24 -7.88
CA LEU A 170 -12.64 -9.14 -7.32
C LEU A 170 -13.58 -8.59 -8.39
N VAL A 171 -14.87 -8.48 -8.07
CA VAL A 171 -15.86 -7.72 -8.85
C VAL A 171 -16.52 -6.72 -7.90
N ALA A 172 -16.44 -5.45 -8.22
CA ALA A 172 -16.99 -4.39 -7.39
C ALA A 172 -17.46 -3.20 -8.23
N HIS A 173 -18.42 -2.46 -7.74
CA HIS A 173 -18.73 -1.14 -8.26
C HIS A 173 -17.55 -0.19 -7.98
N LYS A 174 -17.14 0.63 -8.95
CA LYS A 174 -15.95 1.51 -8.82
C LYS A 174 -16.06 2.44 -7.62
N ASP A 175 -17.24 3.01 -7.35
CA ASP A 175 -17.48 3.86 -6.18
C ASP A 175 -17.33 3.13 -4.84
N ARG A 176 -17.24 1.79 -4.85
CA ARG A 176 -17.02 0.95 -3.68
C ARG A 176 -15.58 0.46 -3.55
N ALA A 177 -14.65 1.00 -4.35
CA ALA A 177 -13.24 0.59 -4.35
C ALA A 177 -12.59 0.67 -2.95
N GLN A 178 -12.96 1.65 -2.14
CA GLN A 178 -12.46 1.80 -0.77
C GLN A 178 -12.96 0.71 0.19
N ASP A 179 -14.07 0.04 -0.14
CA ASP A 179 -14.65 -1.05 0.64
C ASP A 179 -13.97 -2.41 0.42
N VAL A 180 -12.99 -2.52 -0.49
CA VAL A 180 -12.28 -3.78 -0.77
C VAL A 180 -11.64 -4.37 0.49
N LYS A 181 -11.24 -3.55 1.45
CA LYS A 181 -10.76 -4.00 2.76
C LYS A 181 -11.74 -4.92 3.49
N LYS A 182 -13.05 -4.64 3.37
CA LYS A 182 -14.11 -5.46 3.98
C LYS A 182 -14.15 -6.87 3.38
N SER A 183 -13.81 -7.00 2.09
CA SER A 183 -13.71 -8.31 1.43
C SER A 183 -12.55 -9.13 2.01
N VAL A 184 -11.41 -8.50 2.22
CA VAL A 184 -10.25 -9.15 2.85
C VAL A 184 -10.56 -9.56 4.29
N GLU A 185 -11.20 -8.70 5.08
CA GLU A 185 -11.63 -9.00 6.45
C GLU A 185 -12.62 -10.18 6.49
N LEU A 186 -13.57 -10.21 5.55
CA LEU A 186 -14.51 -11.32 5.42
C LEU A 186 -13.81 -12.66 5.12
N LEU A 187 -12.84 -12.64 4.20
CA LEU A 187 -12.09 -13.86 3.84
C LEU A 187 -11.21 -14.32 5.00
N LYS A 188 -10.55 -13.41 5.72
CA LYS A 188 -9.78 -13.71 6.94
C LYS A 188 -10.66 -14.32 8.03
N ALA A 189 -11.86 -13.75 8.26
CA ALA A 189 -12.81 -14.30 9.23
C ALA A 189 -13.29 -15.72 8.88
N LYS A 190 -13.17 -16.11 7.62
CA LYS A 190 -13.48 -17.45 7.11
C LYS A 190 -12.26 -18.36 7.01
N HIS A 191 -11.08 -17.90 7.45
CA HIS A 191 -9.81 -18.60 7.34
C HIS A 191 -9.48 -19.05 5.90
N ILE A 192 -9.70 -18.15 4.94
CA ILE A 192 -9.38 -18.39 3.54
C ILE A 192 -7.93 -17.96 3.28
N ASP A 193 -7.10 -18.91 2.88
CA ASP A 193 -5.65 -18.75 2.75
C ASP A 193 -5.25 -17.60 1.82
N GLN A 194 -6.00 -17.36 0.74
CA GLN A 194 -5.78 -16.27 -0.20
C GLN A 194 -5.84 -14.86 0.41
N ALA A 195 -6.45 -14.72 1.59
CA ALA A 195 -6.49 -13.46 2.32
C ALA A 195 -5.28 -13.23 3.22
N GLU A 196 -4.50 -14.29 3.51
CA GLU A 196 -3.39 -14.27 4.47
C GLU A 196 -2.04 -14.53 3.80
N PHE A 197 -2.01 -15.33 2.75
CA PHE A 197 -0.78 -15.75 2.08
C PHE A 197 -0.79 -15.32 0.61
N LEU A 198 0.38 -14.91 0.14
CA LEU A 198 0.59 -14.71 -1.28
C LEU A 198 0.87 -16.07 -1.93
N ALA A 199 0.24 -16.35 -3.08
CA ALA A 199 0.53 -17.56 -3.86
C ALA A 199 2.00 -17.62 -4.31
N LYS A 200 2.62 -16.45 -4.47
CA LYS A 200 4.01 -16.30 -4.91
C LYS A 200 4.95 -16.05 -3.74
N ASP A 201 5.92 -16.93 -3.55
CA ASP A 201 6.96 -16.80 -2.53
C ASP A 201 8.33 -16.53 -3.19
N HIS A 202 9.03 -15.50 -2.68
CA HIS A 202 10.35 -15.10 -3.16
C HIS A 202 11.46 -15.74 -2.33
N ARG A 203 12.43 -16.35 -3.03
CA ARG A 203 13.61 -17.01 -2.43
C ARG A 203 14.90 -16.40 -2.98
N PRO A 204 16.06 -16.63 -2.36
CA PRO A 204 17.34 -16.09 -2.84
C PRO A 204 17.66 -16.48 -4.28
N TRP A 205 17.19 -17.64 -4.72
CA TRP A 205 17.43 -18.21 -6.04
C TRP A 205 16.33 -17.89 -7.06
N GLY A 206 15.25 -17.18 -6.67
CA GLY A 206 14.14 -16.86 -7.57
C GLY A 206 12.80 -16.76 -6.85
N TRP A 207 11.76 -17.25 -7.47
CA TRP A 207 10.42 -17.31 -6.88
C TRP A 207 9.74 -18.62 -7.30
N PHE A 208 8.74 -19.03 -6.54
CA PHE A 208 7.84 -20.12 -6.89
C PHE A 208 6.40 -19.76 -6.51
N GLU A 209 5.45 -20.36 -7.21
CA GLU A 209 4.03 -20.33 -6.89
C GLU A 209 3.62 -21.72 -6.40
N SER A 210 2.96 -21.75 -5.24
CA SER A 210 2.38 -23.00 -4.71
C SER A 210 1.05 -23.25 -5.41
N LEU A 211 0.98 -24.31 -6.20
CA LEU A 211 -0.26 -24.84 -6.73
C LEU A 211 -0.75 -25.93 -5.78
N VAL A 212 -1.81 -25.65 -5.03
CA VAL A 212 -2.48 -26.68 -4.21
C VAL A 212 -3.40 -27.49 -5.12
N LEU A 213 -2.93 -28.64 -5.54
CA LEU A 213 -3.73 -29.64 -6.23
C LEU A 213 -4.21 -30.66 -5.18
N ASP A 214 -5.36 -30.42 -4.57
CA ASP A 214 -5.96 -31.22 -3.49
C ASP A 214 -5.04 -31.43 -2.27
N ASN A 215 -5.57 -31.85 -1.14
CA ASN A 215 -4.86 -32.04 0.13
C ASN A 215 -3.71 -33.07 0.12
N LEU A 216 -3.23 -33.50 -1.02
CA LEU A 216 -2.25 -34.59 -1.17
C LEU A 216 -0.89 -34.21 -1.78
N PHE A 217 -0.73 -33.01 -2.36
CA PHE A 217 0.57 -32.56 -2.90
C PHE A 217 0.72 -31.05 -2.79
N GLN A 218 1.81 -30.63 -2.18
CA GLN A 218 2.38 -29.28 -2.27
C GLN A 218 3.32 -29.21 -3.47
#